data_3b3e59fbfeb500570f2d764c5bc445c3
#
_entry.id   3b3e59fbfeb500570f2d764c5bc445c3
#
_cell.length_a   1.000
_cell.length_b   1.000
_cell.length_c   1.000
_cell.angle_alpha   90.00
_cell.angle_beta   90.00
_cell.angle_gamma   90.00
#
_symmetry.space_group_name_H-M   'P 1'
#
loop_
_entity.id
_entity.type
_entity.pdbx_description
1 polymer ?
#
loop_
_entity_poly.entity_id
_entity_poly.type
_entity_poly.pdbx_seq_one_letter_code
_entity_poly.pdbx_strand_id
1 'polypeptide(L)'
;ILSELRPNRWLLLIFFMLGLAIGVHLLGILVVPSIGYMIYFRTREEVDIKGLILTGIISIVVLGFIQEGVIPGSIALASNFEVSFVNSLGLPFYSGTIFFFMALIAACLYVVRYANRGGKTILYNAMMGLVMLLIGYGSFAVIVIRSNANTPLDENDPENLVTLHSYLKREQYGSAPILFGPYWNSFRNGEEMTEDGPKILDRSAWKDLSAYYLRRFVVTENDVEVKAFASESDAEDWVKANKGAYSIEEKYYESNSSIRENAVATYSQTTFFPRMYNGEGSGASLHRQLYAKWSGYDENDGASTEIGRDGKRLPT
;
A
#
# COMPACT_ATOMS: atom_id res chain seq x y z
N ILE A 1 22.31 7.52 35.18
CA ILE A 1 22.48 7.20 33.75
C ILE A 1 21.58 6.03 33.35
N LEU A 2 21.56 4.90 34.11
CA LEU A 2 20.67 3.78 33.79
C LEU A 2 19.17 4.06 34.00
N SER A 3 18.83 4.98 34.89
CA SER A 3 17.43 5.39 35.16
C SER A 3 16.85 6.25 34.01
N GLU A 4 17.68 7.00 33.30
CA GLU A 4 17.25 7.85 32.16
C GLU A 4 17.07 7.05 30.85
N LEU A 5 17.70 5.88 30.75
CA LEU A 5 17.58 4.98 29.60
C LEU A 5 16.34 4.07 29.64
N ARG A 6 15.61 4.05 30.77
CA ARG A 6 14.40 3.23 30.85
C ARG A 6 13.32 3.83 29.96
N PRO A 7 12.90 3.11 28.90
CA PRO A 7 11.82 3.57 28.08
C PRO A 7 10.58 3.77 28.96
N ASN A 8 9.86 4.85 28.73
CA ASN A 8 8.60 5.04 29.42
C ASN A 8 7.66 3.90 29.01
N ARG A 9 7.37 2.97 29.95
CA ARG A 9 6.52 1.79 29.72
C ARG A 9 5.17 2.13 29.07
N TRP A 10 4.64 3.29 29.39
CA TRP A 10 3.39 3.77 28.82
C TRP A 10 3.55 4.18 27.35
N LEU A 11 4.68 4.77 27.00
CA LEU A 11 4.98 5.12 25.60
C LEU A 11 5.13 3.86 24.72
N LEU A 12 5.80 2.82 25.26
CA LEU A 12 5.89 1.53 24.58
C LEU A 12 4.54 0.87 24.40
N LEU A 13 3.66 0.94 25.41
CA LEU A 13 2.28 0.46 25.31
C LEU A 13 1.50 1.22 24.25
N ILE A 14 1.66 2.55 24.16
CA ILE A 14 1.01 3.38 23.13
C ILE A 14 1.45 2.92 21.73
N PHE A 15 2.74 2.72 21.49
CA PHE A 15 3.22 2.24 20.19
C PHE A 15 2.73 0.83 19.86
N PHE A 16 2.67 -0.06 20.84
CA PHE A 16 2.09 -1.38 20.66
C PHE A 16 0.60 -1.32 20.29
N MET A 17 -0.17 -0.51 21.02
CA MET A 17 -1.60 -0.31 20.75
C MET A 17 -1.83 0.38 19.39
N LEU A 18 -0.92 1.29 18.99
CA LEU A 18 -0.95 1.89 17.65
C LEU A 18 -0.74 0.82 16.57
N GLY A 19 0.23 -0.08 16.76
CA GLY A 19 0.45 -1.19 15.84
C GLY A 19 -0.78 -2.10 15.71
N LEU A 20 -1.42 -2.46 16.82
CA LEU A 20 -2.68 -3.20 16.81
C LEU A 20 -3.81 -2.44 16.09
N ALA A 21 -3.94 -1.14 16.36
CA ALA A 21 -4.96 -0.29 15.74
C ALA A 21 -4.79 -0.22 14.22
N ILE A 22 -3.55 -0.11 13.73
CA ILE A 22 -3.22 -0.17 12.30
C ILE A 22 -3.62 -1.52 11.70
N GLY A 23 -3.38 -2.62 12.43
CA GLY A 23 -3.78 -3.97 12.02
C GLY A 23 -5.30 -4.14 11.88
N VAL A 24 -6.08 -3.35 12.61
CA VAL A 24 -7.55 -3.36 12.51
C VAL A 24 -8.04 -2.37 11.45
N HIS A 25 -7.49 -1.16 11.45
CA HIS A 25 -7.88 -0.11 10.51
C HIS A 25 -6.73 0.90 10.29
N LEU A 26 -6.35 1.10 9.04
CA LEU A 26 -5.25 2.00 8.66
C LEU A 26 -5.40 3.45 9.19
N LEU A 27 -6.63 3.95 9.36
CA LEU A 27 -6.86 5.28 9.92
C LEU A 27 -6.36 5.43 11.36
N GLY A 28 -6.09 4.33 12.09
CA GLY A 28 -5.46 4.38 13.41
C GLY A 28 -4.13 5.14 13.42
N ILE A 29 -3.43 5.22 12.27
CA ILE A 29 -2.18 5.96 12.14
C ILE A 29 -2.35 7.49 12.34
N LEU A 30 -3.53 8.04 12.13
CA LEU A 30 -3.80 9.47 12.27
C LEU A 30 -3.64 9.98 13.71
N VAL A 31 -3.52 9.10 14.68
CA VAL A 31 -3.22 9.48 16.07
C VAL A 31 -1.75 9.89 16.27
N VAL A 32 -0.84 9.59 15.31
CA VAL A 32 0.59 9.87 15.42
C VAL A 32 0.90 11.36 15.69
N PRO A 33 0.30 12.35 15.01
CA PRO A 33 0.50 13.75 15.34
C PRO A 33 0.09 14.10 16.77
N SER A 34 -1.02 13.54 17.25
CA SER A 34 -1.50 13.76 18.61
C SER A 34 -0.51 13.22 19.66
N ILE A 35 0.08 12.04 19.39
CA ILE A 35 1.14 11.48 20.24
C ILE A 35 2.38 12.39 20.22
N GLY A 36 2.76 12.91 19.06
CA GLY A 36 3.87 13.84 18.92
C GLY A 36 3.71 15.08 19.78
N TYR A 37 2.55 15.70 19.71
CA TYR A 37 2.23 16.88 20.54
C TYR A 37 2.15 16.53 22.03
N MET A 38 1.60 15.39 22.40
CA MET A 38 1.56 14.95 23.78
C MET A 38 2.99 14.76 24.35
N ILE A 39 3.91 14.21 23.57
CA ILE A 39 5.33 14.09 23.95
C ILE A 39 5.95 15.49 24.09
N TYR A 40 5.71 16.40 23.15
CA TYR A 40 6.20 17.76 23.17
C TYR A 40 5.80 18.49 24.46
N PHE A 41 4.48 18.54 24.78
CA PHE A 41 3.96 19.19 25.96
C PHE A 41 4.44 18.56 27.28
N ARG A 42 4.75 17.26 27.26
CA ARG A 42 5.26 16.58 28.46
C ARG A 42 6.76 16.80 28.69
N THR A 43 7.52 17.09 27.63
CA THR A 43 8.99 17.20 27.70
C THR A 43 9.48 18.64 27.74
N ARG A 44 8.62 19.60 27.46
CA ARG A 44 8.95 21.03 27.46
C ARG A 44 8.21 21.74 28.58
N GLU A 45 8.98 22.55 29.34
CA GLU A 45 8.42 23.40 30.40
C GLU A 45 7.74 24.65 29.81
N GLU A 46 8.31 25.18 28.72
CA GLU A 46 7.76 26.31 27.99
C GLU A 46 7.37 25.91 26.58
N VAL A 47 6.21 26.38 26.14
CA VAL A 47 5.68 26.14 24.82
C VAL A 47 5.97 27.33 23.91
N ASP A 48 6.67 27.08 22.82
CA ASP A 48 6.99 28.08 21.80
C ASP A 48 6.43 27.70 20.43
N ILE A 49 6.14 28.69 19.60
CA ILE A 49 5.55 28.49 18.27
C ILE A 49 6.47 27.67 17.36
N LYS A 50 7.79 27.89 17.46
CA LYS A 50 8.77 27.14 16.66
C LYS A 50 8.77 25.66 17.02
N GLY A 51 8.72 25.33 18.30
CA GLY A 51 8.62 23.96 18.79
C GLY A 51 7.32 23.29 18.36
N LEU A 52 6.20 24.01 18.38
CA LEU A 52 4.91 23.48 17.88
C LEU A 52 4.97 23.15 16.39
N ILE A 53 5.49 24.07 15.55
CA ILE A 53 5.62 23.85 14.12
C ILE A 53 6.58 22.67 13.84
N LEU A 54 7.73 22.63 14.51
CA LEU A 54 8.71 21.57 14.33
C LEU A 54 8.13 20.20 14.72
N THR A 55 7.42 20.15 15.85
CA THR A 55 6.75 18.91 16.29
C THR A 55 5.71 18.46 15.27
N GLY A 56 4.93 19.39 14.70
CA GLY A 56 3.98 19.08 13.62
C GLY A 56 4.67 18.48 12.40
N ILE A 57 5.73 19.11 11.93
CA ILE A 57 6.51 18.63 10.77
C ILE A 57 7.08 17.25 11.04
N ILE A 58 7.74 17.04 12.19
CA ILE A 58 8.30 15.74 12.57
C ILE A 58 7.19 14.68 12.63
N SER A 59 6.05 15.00 13.20
CA SER A 59 4.93 14.07 13.33
C SER A 59 4.35 13.67 11.97
N ILE A 60 4.27 14.60 11.02
CA ILE A 60 3.85 14.30 9.64
C ILE A 60 4.88 13.42 8.93
N VAL A 61 6.18 13.70 9.10
CA VAL A 61 7.24 12.85 8.53
C VAL A 61 7.20 11.44 9.11
N VAL A 62 7.02 11.31 10.42
CA VAL A 62 6.88 10.00 11.08
C VAL A 62 5.63 9.28 10.60
N LEU A 63 4.50 9.97 10.48
CA LEU A 63 3.26 9.42 9.92
C LEU A 63 3.48 8.89 8.50
N GLY A 64 4.08 9.70 7.62
CA GLY A 64 4.39 9.29 6.25
C GLY A 64 5.36 8.09 6.19
N PHE A 65 6.37 8.08 7.06
CA PHE A 65 7.29 6.95 7.17
C PHE A 65 6.60 5.65 7.60
N ILE A 66 5.67 5.72 8.55
CA ILE A 66 4.90 4.54 8.96
C ILE A 66 3.94 4.13 7.83
N GLN A 67 3.25 5.08 7.21
CA GLN A 67 2.25 4.84 6.17
C GLN A 67 2.85 4.17 4.93
N GLU A 68 4.02 4.61 4.47
CA GLU A 68 4.62 4.11 3.22
C GLU A 68 5.79 3.16 3.49
N GLY A 69 6.62 3.46 4.47
CA GLY A 69 7.84 2.70 4.75
C GLY A 69 7.59 1.45 5.61
N VAL A 70 6.84 1.59 6.70
CA VAL A 70 6.63 0.46 7.63
C VAL A 70 5.53 -0.46 7.10
N ILE A 71 4.37 0.07 6.74
CA ILE A 71 3.21 -0.76 6.40
C ILE A 71 3.43 -1.48 5.04
N PRO A 72 3.34 -0.83 3.87
CA PRO A 72 3.56 -1.53 2.60
C PRO A 72 5.04 -1.75 2.29
N GLY A 73 5.93 -0.85 2.68
CA GLY A 73 7.35 -0.92 2.34
C GLY A 73 8.06 -2.14 2.93
N SER A 74 7.76 -2.51 4.17
CA SER A 74 8.34 -3.72 4.78
C SER A 74 7.86 -4.99 4.07
N ILE A 75 6.60 -5.05 3.67
CA ILE A 75 6.04 -6.19 2.95
C ILE A 75 6.58 -6.25 1.51
N ALA A 76 6.73 -5.10 0.83
CA ALA A 76 7.36 -5.03 -0.48
C ALA A 76 8.80 -5.56 -0.47
N LEU A 77 9.60 -5.16 0.53
CA LEU A 77 10.95 -5.67 0.69
C LEU A 77 10.96 -7.18 0.94
N ALA A 78 10.11 -7.66 1.85
CA ALA A 78 9.99 -9.09 2.13
C ALA A 78 9.58 -9.88 0.87
N SER A 79 8.63 -9.37 0.09
CA SER A 79 8.20 -9.94 -1.19
C SER A 79 9.34 -10.01 -2.21
N ASN A 80 10.12 -8.93 -2.35
CA ASN A 80 11.27 -8.90 -3.26
C ASN A 80 12.35 -9.92 -2.88
N PHE A 81 12.62 -10.09 -1.57
CA PHE A 81 13.52 -11.14 -1.09
C PHE A 81 12.97 -12.53 -1.42
N GLU A 82 11.67 -12.75 -1.18
CA GLU A 82 11.02 -14.03 -1.48
C GLU A 82 11.13 -14.40 -2.95
N VAL A 83 10.72 -13.51 -3.84
CA VAL A 83 10.80 -13.72 -5.31
C VAL A 83 12.24 -13.98 -5.75
N SER A 84 13.21 -13.20 -5.23
CA SER A 84 14.62 -13.38 -5.59
C SER A 84 15.20 -14.71 -5.11
N PHE A 85 14.86 -15.14 -3.89
CA PHE A 85 15.34 -16.38 -3.32
C PHE A 85 14.75 -17.61 -4.06
N VAL A 86 13.46 -17.57 -4.37
CA VAL A 86 12.81 -18.67 -5.06
C VAL A 86 13.22 -18.70 -6.54
N ASN A 87 13.04 -17.62 -7.28
CA ASN A 87 13.22 -17.62 -8.73
C ASN A 87 14.68 -17.54 -9.16
N SER A 88 15.53 -16.77 -8.47
CA SER A 88 16.92 -16.57 -8.87
C SER A 88 17.91 -17.54 -8.23
N LEU A 89 17.64 -17.95 -6.98
CA LEU A 89 18.54 -18.82 -6.23
C LEU A 89 18.02 -20.28 -6.17
N GLY A 90 16.80 -20.57 -6.67
CA GLY A 90 16.21 -21.89 -6.63
C GLY A 90 15.95 -22.44 -5.22
N LEU A 91 15.75 -21.54 -4.24
CA LEU A 91 15.52 -21.92 -2.86
C LEU A 91 14.03 -22.22 -2.62
N PRO A 92 13.70 -23.03 -1.60
CA PRO A 92 12.31 -23.35 -1.27
C PRO A 92 11.48 -22.10 -0.97
N PHE A 93 10.15 -22.19 -1.19
CA PHE A 93 9.19 -21.16 -0.82
C PHE A 93 9.35 -20.76 0.66
N TYR A 94 9.09 -19.51 0.96
CA TYR A 94 9.24 -18.84 2.27
C TYR A 94 10.70 -18.65 2.74
N SER A 95 11.71 -19.09 1.99
CA SER A 95 13.13 -18.88 2.36
C SER A 95 13.51 -17.42 2.40
N GLY A 96 13.11 -16.63 1.41
CA GLY A 96 13.34 -15.17 1.36
C GLY A 96 12.57 -14.44 2.44
N THR A 97 11.34 -14.84 2.69
CA THR A 97 10.48 -14.34 3.78
C THR A 97 11.14 -14.53 5.15
N ILE A 98 11.57 -15.76 5.44
CA ILE A 98 12.24 -16.10 6.71
C ILE A 98 13.53 -15.30 6.84
N PHE A 99 14.33 -15.24 5.79
CA PHE A 99 15.56 -14.47 5.79
C PHE A 99 15.30 -12.98 6.09
N PHE A 100 14.33 -12.36 5.43
CA PHE A 100 13.97 -10.96 5.65
C PHE A 100 13.58 -10.68 7.09
N PHE A 101 12.67 -11.47 7.66
CA PHE A 101 12.24 -11.25 9.05
C PHE A 101 13.35 -11.53 10.06
N MET A 102 14.21 -12.52 9.84
CA MET A 102 15.39 -12.74 10.67
C MET A 102 16.35 -11.55 10.60
N ALA A 103 16.61 -11.03 9.39
CA ALA A 103 17.46 -9.87 9.19
C ALA A 103 16.88 -8.61 9.85
N LEU A 104 15.56 -8.40 9.73
CA LEU A 104 14.86 -7.30 10.38
C LEU A 104 14.97 -7.38 11.91
N ILE A 105 14.73 -8.55 12.50
CA ILE A 105 14.88 -8.77 13.95
C ILE A 105 16.34 -8.51 14.38
N ALA A 106 17.30 -9.04 13.64
CA ALA A 106 18.72 -8.84 13.93
C ALA A 106 19.12 -7.36 13.86
N ALA A 107 18.65 -6.64 12.85
CA ALA A 107 18.85 -5.20 12.69
C ALA A 107 18.24 -4.41 13.85
N CYS A 108 17.02 -4.70 14.23
CA CYS A 108 16.36 -4.07 15.38
C CYS A 108 17.14 -4.32 16.68
N LEU A 109 17.53 -5.56 16.94
CA LEU A 109 18.34 -5.92 18.12
C LEU A 109 19.71 -5.25 18.11
N TYR A 110 20.34 -5.17 16.94
CA TYR A 110 21.63 -4.47 16.79
C TYR A 110 21.50 -2.99 17.12
N VAL A 111 20.53 -2.29 16.53
CA VAL A 111 20.34 -0.84 16.75
C VAL A 111 19.97 -0.55 18.20
N VAL A 112 19.09 -1.37 18.81
CA VAL A 112 18.73 -1.24 20.23
C VAL A 112 19.99 -1.39 21.11
N ARG A 113 20.82 -2.43 20.87
CA ARG A 113 22.08 -2.63 21.62
C ARG A 113 23.08 -1.50 21.40
N TYR A 114 23.22 -1.06 20.15
CA TYR A 114 24.10 0.06 19.79
C TYR A 114 23.68 1.35 20.50
N ALA A 115 22.39 1.68 20.46
CA ALA A 115 21.85 2.88 21.10
C ALA A 115 22.03 2.81 22.64
N ASN A 116 21.76 1.63 23.23
CA ASN A 116 21.90 1.41 24.66
C ASN A 116 23.37 1.55 25.13
N ARG A 117 24.32 0.90 24.40
CA ARG A 117 25.73 1.00 24.72
C ARG A 117 26.31 2.40 24.53
N GLY A 118 25.83 3.13 23.54
CA GLY A 118 26.28 4.49 23.23
C GLY A 118 25.57 5.58 24.03
N GLY A 119 24.67 5.25 24.96
CA GLY A 119 23.90 6.24 25.74
C GLY A 119 22.95 7.10 24.90
N LYS A 120 22.58 6.65 23.68
CA LYS A 120 21.74 7.39 22.73
C LYS A 120 20.25 7.23 23.05
N THR A 121 19.78 7.92 24.09
CA THR A 121 18.43 7.75 24.65
C THR A 121 17.32 7.93 23.61
N ILE A 122 17.42 8.94 22.73
CA ILE A 122 16.41 9.21 21.71
C ILE A 122 16.31 8.04 20.73
N LEU A 123 17.47 7.58 20.21
CA LEU A 123 17.52 6.47 19.27
C LEU A 123 17.02 5.17 19.92
N TYR A 124 17.37 4.92 21.18
CA TYR A 124 16.91 3.77 21.94
C TYR A 124 15.39 3.75 22.07
N ASN A 125 14.79 4.87 22.51
CA ASN A 125 13.34 4.99 22.69
C ASN A 125 12.60 4.91 21.35
N ALA A 126 13.13 5.52 20.29
CA ALA A 126 12.55 5.45 18.94
C ALA A 126 12.54 4.01 18.41
N MET A 127 13.68 3.30 18.54
CA MET A 127 13.77 1.89 18.12
C MET A 127 12.87 0.97 18.93
N MET A 128 12.83 1.16 20.25
CA MET A 128 11.93 0.37 21.10
C MET A 128 10.46 0.63 20.75
N GLY A 129 10.10 1.89 20.47
CA GLY A 129 8.76 2.25 19.97
C GLY A 129 8.46 1.57 18.63
N LEU A 130 9.38 1.61 17.66
CA LEU A 130 9.23 0.94 16.38
C LEU A 130 9.06 -0.59 16.55
N VAL A 131 9.87 -1.22 17.40
CA VAL A 131 9.75 -2.66 17.70
C VAL A 131 8.37 -2.98 18.27
N MET A 132 7.87 -2.19 19.22
CA MET A 132 6.54 -2.39 19.81
C MET A 132 5.43 -2.18 18.77
N LEU A 133 5.56 -1.18 17.90
CA LEU A 133 4.65 -0.97 16.78
C LEU A 133 4.64 -2.16 15.82
N LEU A 134 5.82 -2.66 15.43
CA LEU A 134 5.94 -3.83 14.55
C LEU A 134 5.34 -5.10 15.17
N ILE A 135 5.52 -5.32 16.48
CA ILE A 135 4.89 -6.43 17.20
C ILE A 135 3.36 -6.31 17.16
N GLY A 136 2.82 -5.13 17.45
CA GLY A 136 1.39 -4.88 17.35
C GLY A 136 0.85 -5.05 15.93
N TYR A 137 1.54 -4.46 14.95
CA TYR A 137 1.20 -4.59 13.53
C TYR A 137 1.32 -6.04 13.02
N GLY A 138 2.19 -6.86 13.63
CA GLY A 138 2.31 -8.28 13.31
C GLY A 138 0.99 -9.06 13.44
N SER A 139 0.02 -8.56 14.19
CA SER A 139 -1.35 -9.12 14.23
C SER A 139 -2.01 -9.15 12.84
N PHE A 140 -1.57 -8.30 11.91
CA PHE A 140 -2.03 -8.28 10.52
C PHE A 140 -1.73 -9.59 9.77
N ALA A 141 -0.75 -10.38 10.21
CA ALA A 141 -0.45 -11.70 9.66
C ALA A 141 -1.65 -12.68 9.72
N VAL A 142 -2.62 -12.42 10.61
CA VAL A 142 -3.86 -13.20 10.68
C VAL A 142 -4.63 -13.16 9.36
N ILE A 143 -4.53 -12.06 8.58
CA ILE A 143 -5.18 -11.95 7.27
C ILE A 143 -4.60 -13.00 6.32
N VAL A 144 -3.28 -13.11 6.23
CA VAL A 144 -2.60 -14.12 5.40
C VAL A 144 -2.97 -15.54 5.83
N ILE A 145 -2.98 -15.81 7.13
CA ILE A 145 -3.35 -17.13 7.67
C ILE A 145 -4.79 -17.49 7.30
N ARG A 146 -5.71 -16.53 7.36
CA ARG A 146 -7.12 -16.76 7.02
C ARG A 146 -7.34 -16.91 5.53
N SER A 147 -6.64 -16.14 4.69
CA SER A 147 -6.68 -16.26 3.25
C SER A 147 -6.24 -17.65 2.80
N ASN A 148 -5.14 -18.17 3.34
CA ASN A 148 -4.70 -19.55 3.08
C ASN A 148 -5.70 -20.64 3.50
N ALA A 149 -6.72 -20.31 4.28
CA ALA A 149 -7.80 -21.23 4.64
C ALA A 149 -8.98 -21.21 3.64
N ASN A 150 -8.86 -20.47 2.53
CA ASN A 150 -9.86 -20.37 1.46
C ASN A 150 -11.27 -20.08 2.00
N THR A 151 -11.41 -19.02 2.77
CA THR A 151 -12.69 -18.63 3.37
C THR A 151 -13.66 -18.12 2.30
N PRO A 152 -15.01 -18.25 2.48
CA PRO A 152 -15.99 -17.83 1.46
C PRO A 152 -15.92 -16.34 1.11
N LEU A 153 -15.39 -15.50 2.00
CA LEU A 153 -15.12 -14.07 1.78
C LEU A 153 -13.61 -13.86 1.92
N ASP A 154 -12.90 -13.94 0.81
CA ASP A 154 -11.47 -13.71 0.72
C ASP A 154 -11.19 -12.64 -0.33
N GLU A 155 -11.29 -11.38 0.11
CA GLU A 155 -11.12 -10.23 -0.78
C GLU A 155 -9.64 -10.04 -1.15
N ASN A 156 -9.35 -10.11 -2.45
CA ASN A 156 -8.02 -10.00 -3.06
C ASN A 156 -7.02 -11.10 -2.72
N ASP A 157 -7.46 -12.16 -2.07
CA ASP A 157 -6.69 -13.39 -1.86
C ASP A 157 -5.24 -13.15 -1.40
N PRO A 158 -5.02 -12.49 -0.24
CA PRO A 158 -3.69 -12.12 0.26
C PRO A 158 -2.97 -13.30 0.91
N GLU A 159 -2.82 -14.42 0.20
CA GLU A 159 -2.23 -15.68 0.69
C GLU A 159 -0.73 -15.59 0.97
N ASN A 160 -0.03 -14.69 0.30
CA ASN A 160 1.42 -14.55 0.37
C ASN A 160 1.83 -13.08 0.43
N LEU A 161 3.13 -12.80 0.60
CA LEU A 161 3.62 -11.42 0.75
C LEU A 161 3.44 -10.57 -0.52
N VAL A 162 3.42 -11.19 -1.70
CA VAL A 162 3.26 -10.47 -2.97
C VAL A 162 1.82 -9.96 -3.08
N THR A 163 0.83 -10.84 -2.88
CA THR A 163 -0.58 -10.50 -2.91
C THR A 163 -0.97 -9.62 -1.72
N LEU A 164 -0.36 -9.84 -0.55
CA LEU A 164 -0.53 -8.96 0.62
C LEU A 164 -0.05 -7.53 0.34
N HIS A 165 1.04 -7.34 -0.40
CA HIS A 165 1.52 -6.01 -0.77
C HIS A 165 0.50 -5.25 -1.61
N SER A 166 -0.07 -5.90 -2.63
CA SER A 166 -1.14 -5.34 -3.46
C SER A 166 -2.40 -5.00 -2.64
N TYR A 167 -2.76 -5.89 -1.71
CA TYR A 167 -3.88 -5.64 -0.78
C TYR A 167 -3.64 -4.40 0.08
N LEU A 168 -2.44 -4.25 0.66
CA LEU A 168 -2.08 -3.11 1.49
C LEU A 168 -2.06 -1.79 0.71
N LYS A 169 -1.60 -1.82 -0.52
CA LYS A 169 -1.63 -0.66 -1.42
C LYS A 169 -3.03 -0.32 -1.95
N ARG A 170 -4.01 -1.18 -1.67
CA ARG A 170 -5.39 -0.99 -2.10
C ARG A 170 -5.51 -0.78 -3.61
N GLU A 171 -4.67 -1.46 -4.39
CA GLU A 171 -4.58 -1.31 -5.84
C GLU A 171 -5.91 -1.57 -6.55
N GLN A 172 -6.77 -2.43 -5.98
CA GLN A 172 -8.11 -2.71 -6.48
C GLN A 172 -9.05 -1.50 -6.52
N TYR A 173 -8.78 -0.47 -5.74
CA TYR A 173 -9.63 0.72 -5.69
C TYR A 173 -9.17 1.83 -6.63
N GLY A 174 -8.03 1.63 -7.31
CA GLY A 174 -7.40 2.66 -8.13
C GLY A 174 -6.85 3.82 -7.29
N SER A 175 -6.35 4.84 -7.97
CA SER A 175 -5.85 6.06 -7.34
C SER A 175 -6.76 7.23 -7.66
N ALA A 176 -7.10 8.02 -6.64
CA ALA A 176 -7.79 9.29 -6.83
C ALA A 176 -6.79 10.45 -6.66
N PRO A 177 -6.76 11.42 -7.56
CA PRO A 177 -5.88 12.56 -7.45
C PRO A 177 -6.27 13.43 -6.24
N ILE A 178 -5.29 13.83 -5.42
CA ILE A 178 -5.53 14.58 -4.19
C ILE A 178 -5.36 16.08 -4.40
N LEU A 179 -4.29 16.49 -5.09
CA LEU A 179 -3.94 17.91 -5.23
C LEU A 179 -4.29 18.48 -6.60
N PHE A 180 -4.07 17.72 -7.67
CA PHE A 180 -4.31 18.15 -9.03
C PHE A 180 -5.04 17.06 -9.80
N GLY A 181 -6.18 17.37 -10.38
CA GLY A 181 -7.02 16.39 -11.08
C GLY A 181 -8.26 17.01 -11.71
N PRO A 182 -9.29 16.20 -12.01
CA PRO A 182 -10.42 16.64 -12.79
C PRO A 182 -11.20 17.78 -12.12
N TYR A 183 -11.56 18.77 -12.92
CA TYR A 183 -12.49 19.82 -12.54
C TYR A 183 -13.88 19.22 -12.27
N TRP A 184 -14.75 19.95 -11.57
CA TRP A 184 -16.02 19.39 -11.10
C TRP A 184 -16.93 18.85 -12.21
N ASN A 185 -16.98 19.51 -13.37
CA ASN A 185 -17.80 19.11 -14.52
C ASN A 185 -17.00 18.44 -15.64
N SER A 186 -15.71 18.21 -15.43
CA SER A 186 -14.83 17.59 -16.42
C SER A 186 -15.24 16.15 -16.70
N PHE A 187 -15.21 15.74 -17.93
CA PHE A 187 -15.42 14.37 -18.37
C PHE A 187 -14.09 13.75 -18.84
N ARG A 188 -14.02 12.44 -18.75
CA ARG A 188 -12.87 11.67 -19.23
C ARG A 188 -12.84 11.73 -20.75
N ASN A 189 -11.76 12.22 -21.31
CA ASN A 189 -11.55 12.36 -22.75
C ASN A 189 -10.48 11.42 -23.32
N GLY A 190 -9.80 10.67 -22.47
CA GLY A 190 -8.77 9.72 -22.88
C GLY A 190 -8.11 9.02 -21.72
N GLU A 191 -7.06 8.30 -22.04
CA GLU A 191 -6.16 7.63 -21.10
C GLU A 191 -4.72 7.88 -21.53
N GLU A 192 -3.89 8.28 -20.58
CA GLU A 192 -2.46 8.43 -20.77
C GLU A 192 -1.73 7.32 -20.02
N MET A 193 -0.83 6.63 -20.70
CA MET A 193 -0.04 5.58 -20.09
C MET A 193 1.15 6.22 -19.38
N THR A 194 1.35 5.88 -18.11
CA THR A 194 2.55 6.29 -17.38
C THR A 194 3.76 5.48 -17.86
N GLU A 195 4.94 6.11 -17.87
CA GLU A 195 6.18 5.48 -18.35
C GLU A 195 6.53 4.20 -17.60
N ASP A 196 6.15 4.12 -16.30
CA ASP A 196 6.45 3.02 -15.40
C ASP A 196 5.25 2.09 -15.15
N GLY A 197 4.21 2.19 -15.96
CA GLY A 197 2.99 1.43 -15.77
C GLY A 197 2.75 0.33 -16.78
N PRO A 198 1.76 -0.53 -16.54
CA PRO A 198 1.33 -1.51 -17.51
C PRO A 198 0.94 -0.79 -18.80
N LYS A 199 1.42 -1.30 -19.93
CA LYS A 199 1.10 -0.78 -21.23
C LYS A 199 0.00 -1.63 -21.82
N ILE A 200 -1.12 -1.00 -22.17
CA ILE A 200 -2.08 -1.62 -23.08
C ILE A 200 -1.43 -1.64 -24.45
N LEU A 201 -1.14 -2.82 -24.96
CA LEU A 201 -0.69 -3.00 -26.34
C LEU A 201 -1.86 -3.03 -27.30
N ASP A 202 -2.95 -3.60 -26.84
CA ASP A 202 -4.23 -3.73 -27.46
C ASP A 202 -5.22 -3.87 -26.29
N ARG A 203 -6.51 -3.63 -26.47
CA ARG A 203 -7.52 -3.79 -25.41
C ARG A 203 -7.54 -5.19 -24.78
N SER A 204 -6.93 -6.16 -25.43
CA SER A 204 -6.80 -7.55 -25.01
C SER A 204 -5.41 -7.92 -24.47
N ALA A 205 -4.40 -7.05 -24.57
CA ALA A 205 -3.03 -7.36 -24.21
C ALA A 205 -2.44 -6.27 -23.32
N TRP A 206 -1.95 -6.68 -22.17
CA TRP A 206 -1.37 -5.83 -21.15
C TRP A 206 0.09 -6.16 -20.98
N LYS A 207 0.93 -5.14 -20.84
CA LYS A 207 2.28 -5.29 -20.32
C LYS A 207 2.35 -4.54 -19.00
N ASP A 208 2.75 -5.26 -17.98
CA ASP A 208 3.03 -4.67 -16.69
C ASP A 208 4.53 -4.65 -16.44
N LEU A 209 5.03 -3.49 -16.07
CA LEU A 209 6.41 -3.32 -15.63
C LEU A 209 6.54 -3.56 -14.13
N SER A 210 5.47 -3.43 -13.37
CA SER A 210 5.41 -3.76 -11.96
C SER A 210 4.87 -5.17 -11.74
N ALA A 211 5.51 -6.15 -12.34
CA ALA A 211 5.09 -7.53 -12.39
C ALA A 211 4.47 -8.07 -11.08
N TYR A 212 3.27 -8.57 -11.18
CA TYR A 212 2.66 -9.40 -10.16
C TYR A 212 3.21 -10.81 -10.27
N TYR A 213 3.89 -11.26 -9.23
CA TYR A 213 4.35 -12.62 -9.14
C TYR A 213 3.33 -13.45 -8.35
N LEU A 214 2.68 -14.36 -9.03
CA LEU A 214 1.81 -15.32 -8.40
C LEU A 214 2.54 -16.67 -8.27
N ARG A 215 2.37 -17.35 -7.15
CA ARG A 215 2.84 -18.73 -7.01
C ARG A 215 2.13 -19.59 -8.05
N ARG A 216 2.90 -20.33 -8.85
CA ARG A 216 2.39 -21.20 -9.89
C ARG A 216 3.18 -22.50 -9.94
N PHE A 217 2.51 -23.55 -10.40
CA PHE A 217 3.08 -24.83 -10.74
C PHE A 217 3.37 -24.81 -12.24
N VAL A 218 4.62 -24.67 -12.59
CA VAL A 218 5.07 -24.50 -13.97
C VAL A 218 5.49 -25.87 -14.50
N VAL A 219 4.87 -26.31 -15.58
CA VAL A 219 5.25 -27.54 -16.27
C VAL A 219 6.35 -27.20 -17.28
N THR A 220 7.48 -27.88 -17.14
CA THR A 220 8.66 -27.70 -18.00
C THR A 220 8.95 -28.98 -18.79
N GLU A 221 9.42 -28.82 -20.01
CA GLU A 221 9.94 -29.90 -20.89
C GLU A 221 11.33 -29.48 -21.38
N ASN A 222 12.37 -30.22 -21.05
CA ASN A 222 13.77 -29.88 -21.36
C ASN A 222 14.15 -28.45 -20.93
N ASP A 223 13.80 -28.08 -19.69
CA ASP A 223 14.01 -26.75 -19.10
C ASP A 223 13.27 -25.61 -19.81
N VAL A 224 12.34 -25.90 -20.70
CA VAL A 224 11.48 -24.92 -21.33
C VAL A 224 10.09 -24.94 -20.70
N GLU A 225 9.62 -23.78 -20.29
CA GLU A 225 8.29 -23.63 -19.70
C GLU A 225 7.21 -23.88 -20.76
N VAL A 226 6.33 -24.86 -20.50
CA VAL A 226 5.25 -25.22 -21.40
C VAL A 226 3.93 -24.59 -20.94
N LYS A 227 3.64 -24.66 -19.65
CA LYS A 227 2.39 -24.15 -19.09
C LYS A 227 2.50 -23.93 -17.58
N ALA A 228 1.74 -22.94 -17.07
CA ALA A 228 1.65 -22.65 -15.65
C ALA A 228 0.23 -22.87 -15.13
N PHE A 229 0.09 -23.42 -13.92
CA PHE A 229 -1.17 -23.75 -13.27
C PHE A 229 -1.25 -23.10 -11.89
N ALA A 230 -2.47 -22.86 -11.42
CA ALA A 230 -2.72 -22.30 -10.09
C ALA A 230 -2.60 -23.38 -8.99
N SER A 231 -2.88 -24.62 -9.30
CA SER A 231 -2.82 -25.75 -8.37
C SER A 231 -1.91 -26.86 -8.87
N GLU A 232 -1.30 -27.60 -7.94
CA GLU A 232 -0.45 -28.76 -8.24
C GLU A 232 -1.25 -29.89 -8.90
N SER A 233 -2.47 -30.14 -8.43
CA SER A 233 -3.34 -31.16 -8.98
C SER A 233 -3.65 -30.93 -10.46
N ASP A 234 -3.90 -29.68 -10.87
CA ASP A 234 -4.18 -29.35 -12.26
C ASP A 234 -2.94 -29.53 -13.14
N ALA A 235 -1.76 -29.22 -12.61
CA ALA A 235 -0.49 -29.44 -13.30
C ALA A 235 -0.22 -30.95 -13.47
N GLU A 236 -0.41 -31.77 -12.42
CA GLU A 236 -0.28 -33.21 -12.49
C GLU A 236 -1.26 -33.84 -13.47
N ASP A 237 -2.53 -33.45 -13.45
CA ASP A 237 -3.55 -33.98 -14.35
C ASP A 237 -3.25 -33.61 -15.78
N TRP A 238 -2.72 -32.42 -16.03
CA TRP A 238 -2.26 -32.03 -17.36
C TRP A 238 -1.07 -32.88 -17.82
N VAL A 239 -0.08 -33.14 -16.96
CA VAL A 239 1.08 -33.98 -17.26
C VAL A 239 0.63 -35.42 -17.54
N LYS A 240 -0.31 -35.98 -16.77
CA LYS A 240 -0.87 -37.31 -17.02
C LYS A 240 -1.60 -37.40 -18.35
N ALA A 241 -2.26 -36.32 -18.78
CA ALA A 241 -3.02 -36.27 -20.03
C ALA A 241 -2.14 -36.09 -21.28
N ASN A 242 -0.92 -35.59 -21.12
CA ASN A 242 -0.01 -35.28 -22.21
C ASN A 242 1.19 -36.24 -22.22
N LYS A 243 1.56 -36.66 -23.40
CA LYS A 243 2.72 -37.56 -23.58
C LYS A 243 3.98 -36.73 -23.76
N GLY A 244 4.91 -36.80 -22.80
CA GLY A 244 6.19 -36.09 -22.83
C GLY A 244 6.97 -36.31 -21.54
N ALA A 245 8.22 -35.87 -21.51
CA ALA A 245 9.06 -35.89 -20.31
C ALA A 245 8.91 -34.53 -19.63
N TYR A 246 7.84 -34.40 -18.84
CA TYR A 246 7.53 -33.15 -18.15
C TYR A 246 7.97 -33.20 -16.69
N SER A 247 8.46 -32.06 -16.20
CA SER A 247 8.68 -31.80 -14.76
C SER A 247 7.79 -30.66 -14.30
N ILE A 248 7.40 -30.68 -13.02
CA ILE A 248 6.61 -29.62 -12.39
C ILE A 248 7.54 -28.87 -11.45
N GLU A 249 7.65 -27.57 -11.63
CA GLU A 249 8.43 -26.68 -10.79
C GLU A 249 7.51 -25.68 -10.11
N GLU A 250 7.69 -25.47 -8.82
CA GLU A 250 7.02 -24.39 -8.10
C GLU A 250 7.86 -23.12 -8.17
N LYS A 251 7.25 -22.06 -8.65
CA LYS A 251 7.89 -20.74 -8.62
C LYS A 251 6.89 -19.59 -8.66
N TYR A 252 7.36 -18.40 -8.35
CA TYR A 252 6.58 -17.22 -8.63
C TYR A 252 6.62 -16.94 -10.12
N TYR A 253 5.45 -16.96 -10.72
CA TYR A 253 5.26 -16.75 -12.15
C TYR A 253 4.67 -15.35 -12.37
N GLU A 254 5.23 -14.62 -13.35
CA GLU A 254 4.70 -13.33 -13.74
C GLU A 254 3.32 -13.49 -14.38
N SER A 255 2.30 -12.89 -13.78
CA SER A 255 0.93 -13.01 -14.25
C SER A 255 0.49 -11.77 -15.01
N ASN A 256 0.11 -11.97 -16.26
CA ASN A 256 -0.51 -10.92 -17.06
C ASN A 256 -1.97 -10.66 -16.69
N SER A 257 -2.62 -11.54 -15.92
CA SER A 257 -4.03 -11.43 -15.57
C SER A 257 -4.34 -10.48 -14.40
N SER A 258 -3.33 -10.17 -13.58
CA SER A 258 -3.45 -9.24 -12.46
C SER A 258 -3.01 -7.82 -12.80
N ILE A 259 -2.70 -7.56 -14.05
CA ILE A 259 -2.28 -6.27 -14.56
C ILE A 259 -3.46 -5.33 -14.49
N ARG A 260 -3.40 -4.43 -13.54
CA ARG A 260 -4.28 -3.28 -13.50
C ARG A 260 -3.69 -2.15 -14.30
N GLU A 261 -4.58 -1.54 -15.03
CA GLU A 261 -4.30 -0.37 -15.83
C GLU A 261 -3.64 0.72 -15.00
N ASN A 262 -2.37 0.98 -15.23
CA ASN A 262 -1.76 2.25 -14.84
C ASN A 262 -2.05 3.33 -15.91
N ALA A 263 -3.09 3.12 -16.69
CA ALA A 263 -3.63 4.16 -17.54
C ALA A 263 -4.21 5.24 -16.65
N VAL A 264 -3.58 6.39 -16.65
CA VAL A 264 -4.10 7.57 -15.97
C VAL A 264 -5.17 8.17 -16.87
N ALA A 265 -6.38 8.28 -16.34
CA ALA A 265 -7.46 8.93 -17.06
C ALA A 265 -7.10 10.39 -17.34
N THR A 266 -7.22 10.83 -18.59
CA THR A 266 -7.11 12.22 -18.96
C THR A 266 -8.49 12.86 -18.97
N TYR A 267 -8.55 14.12 -18.58
CA TYR A 267 -9.78 14.85 -18.41
C TYR A 267 -9.79 16.12 -19.27
N SER A 268 -10.98 16.51 -19.73
CA SER A 268 -11.16 17.72 -20.53
C SER A 268 -10.66 18.99 -19.83
N GLN A 269 -10.77 19.04 -18.52
CA GLN A 269 -10.30 20.15 -17.71
C GLN A 269 -9.75 19.61 -16.37
N THR A 270 -8.64 20.18 -15.93
CA THR A 270 -7.99 19.83 -14.66
C THR A 270 -7.80 21.08 -13.81
N THR A 271 -7.79 20.90 -12.49
CA THR A 271 -7.62 21.99 -11.53
C THR A 271 -6.77 21.55 -10.34
N PHE A 272 -6.24 22.52 -9.63
CA PHE A 272 -5.71 22.33 -8.29
C PHE A 272 -6.91 22.19 -7.33
N PHE A 273 -6.91 21.20 -6.45
CA PHE A 273 -8.04 20.69 -5.70
C PHE A 273 -9.13 20.11 -6.61
N PRO A 274 -8.94 18.84 -7.02
CA PRO A 274 -9.89 18.14 -7.89
C PRO A 274 -11.23 17.90 -7.19
N ARG A 275 -12.24 17.57 -7.98
CA ARG A 275 -13.55 17.19 -7.44
C ARG A 275 -13.42 16.01 -6.47
N MET A 276 -14.18 16.05 -5.38
CA MET A 276 -14.17 15.04 -4.33
C MET A 276 -15.20 13.92 -4.56
N TYR A 277 -15.84 13.87 -5.72
CA TYR A 277 -16.82 12.85 -6.06
C TYR A 277 -16.37 12.02 -7.26
N ASN A 278 -16.85 10.77 -7.32
CA ASN A 278 -16.64 9.94 -8.49
C ASN A 278 -17.54 10.42 -9.63
N GLY A 279 -16.95 10.92 -10.70
CA GLY A 279 -17.64 11.39 -11.91
C GLY A 279 -18.01 10.29 -12.90
N GLU A 280 -17.78 9.02 -12.56
CA GLU A 280 -18.05 7.86 -13.40
C GLU A 280 -18.93 6.85 -12.65
N GLY A 281 -19.64 6.00 -13.39
CA GLY A 281 -20.51 4.98 -12.82
C GLY A 281 -21.93 5.42 -12.55
N SER A 282 -22.74 4.52 -11.99
CA SER A 282 -24.20 4.70 -11.82
C SER A 282 -24.62 5.83 -10.89
N GLY A 283 -23.76 6.25 -9.97
CA GLY A 283 -24.01 7.36 -9.04
C GLY A 283 -23.49 8.72 -9.52
N ALA A 284 -22.78 8.77 -10.64
CA ALA A 284 -22.09 9.97 -11.10
C ALA A 284 -23.02 11.17 -11.31
N SER A 285 -24.20 10.95 -11.91
CA SER A 285 -25.17 11.98 -12.15
C SER A 285 -25.72 12.61 -10.86
N LEU A 286 -26.04 11.77 -9.88
CA LEU A 286 -26.52 12.25 -8.57
C LEU A 286 -25.42 13.02 -7.82
N HIS A 287 -24.20 12.50 -7.79
CA HIS A 287 -23.08 13.17 -7.17
C HIS A 287 -22.79 14.52 -7.81
N ARG A 288 -22.86 14.60 -9.14
CA ARG A 288 -22.69 15.84 -9.89
C ARG A 288 -23.77 16.86 -9.54
N GLN A 289 -25.04 16.46 -9.50
CA GLN A 289 -26.16 17.33 -9.11
C GLN A 289 -25.99 17.86 -7.67
N LEU A 290 -25.63 16.99 -6.74
CA LEU A 290 -25.38 17.40 -5.36
C LEU A 290 -24.21 18.37 -5.27
N TYR A 291 -23.12 18.11 -5.99
CA TYR A 291 -21.96 18.99 -6.01
C TYR A 291 -22.30 20.35 -6.62
N ALA A 292 -23.01 20.38 -7.75
CA ALA A 292 -23.49 21.61 -8.38
C ALA A 292 -24.37 22.42 -7.42
N LYS A 293 -25.34 21.76 -6.79
CA LYS A 293 -26.23 22.39 -5.80
C LYS A 293 -25.45 23.03 -4.64
N TRP A 294 -24.48 22.34 -4.09
CA TRP A 294 -23.68 22.85 -2.97
C TRP A 294 -22.67 23.93 -3.39
N SER A 295 -22.19 23.89 -4.64
CA SER A 295 -21.27 24.86 -5.21
C SER A 295 -21.96 26.09 -5.80
N GLY A 296 -23.29 26.09 -5.88
CA GLY A 296 -24.07 27.19 -6.44
C GLY A 296 -24.16 27.20 -7.96
N TYR A 297 -23.86 26.08 -8.62
CA TYR A 297 -24.01 25.91 -10.06
C TYR A 297 -25.44 25.46 -10.43
N ASP A 298 -25.96 25.96 -11.56
CA ASP A 298 -27.23 25.52 -12.07
C ASP A 298 -27.03 24.47 -13.17
N GLU A 299 -27.42 23.22 -12.90
CA GLU A 299 -27.34 22.11 -13.86
C GLU A 299 -28.43 22.13 -14.95
N ASN A 300 -29.51 22.88 -14.73
CA ASN A 300 -30.66 22.86 -15.63
C ASN A 300 -30.44 23.61 -16.93
N ASP A 301 -29.38 24.35 -17.05
CA ASP A 301 -29.06 25.17 -18.21
C ASP A 301 -28.30 24.46 -19.33
N GLY A 302 -28.06 23.15 -19.22
CA GLY A 302 -27.44 22.32 -20.26
C GLY A 302 -26.00 22.69 -20.65
N ALA A 303 -25.52 23.85 -20.23
CA ALA A 303 -24.14 24.27 -20.27
C ALA A 303 -23.70 24.44 -18.81
N SER A 304 -22.69 23.72 -18.40
CA SER A 304 -22.05 23.92 -17.10
C SER A 304 -21.40 25.30 -17.05
N THR A 305 -22.17 26.31 -16.71
CA THR A 305 -21.69 27.68 -16.59
C THR A 305 -21.65 28.07 -15.13
N GLU A 306 -20.47 28.43 -14.68
CA GLU A 306 -20.34 29.13 -13.41
C GLU A 306 -21.17 30.41 -13.42
N ILE A 307 -21.96 30.61 -12.40
CA ILE A 307 -22.58 31.90 -12.17
C ILE A 307 -21.56 32.73 -11.38
N GLY A 308 -21.01 33.74 -12.00
CA GLY A 308 -20.13 34.70 -11.34
C GLY A 308 -20.84 35.43 -10.20
N ARG A 309 -20.09 36.05 -9.30
CA ARG A 309 -20.62 36.87 -8.19
C ARG A 309 -21.54 38.00 -8.65
N ASP A 310 -21.49 38.37 -9.92
CA ASP A 310 -22.32 39.37 -10.58
C ASP A 310 -23.62 38.78 -11.19
N GLY A 311 -23.88 37.50 -10.97
CA GLY A 311 -25.04 36.81 -11.55
C GLY A 311 -24.89 36.48 -13.02
N LYS A 312 -23.75 36.76 -13.65
CA LYS A 312 -23.50 36.41 -15.05
C LYS A 312 -22.84 35.03 -15.14
N ARG A 313 -23.23 34.31 -16.19
CA ARG A 313 -22.61 33.02 -16.51
C ARG A 313 -21.20 33.24 -16.99
N LEU A 314 -20.25 32.53 -16.37
CA LEU A 314 -18.88 32.50 -16.84
C LEU A 314 -18.74 31.43 -17.91
N PRO A 315 -18.14 31.73 -19.06
CA PRO A 315 -17.87 30.72 -20.06
C PRO A 315 -16.94 29.65 -19.50
N THR A 316 -17.31 28.39 -19.70
CA THR A 316 -16.45 27.23 -19.40
C THR A 316 -15.34 27.08 -20.42
#